data_d2c194a082245f6964ff6fd566dfc64c
#
_entry.id   d2c194a082245f6964ff6fd566dfc64c
#
_cell.length_a   1.000
_cell.length_b   1.000
_cell.length_c   1.000
_cell.angle_alpha   90.00
_cell.angle_beta   90.00
_cell.angle_gamma   90.00
#
_symmetry.space_group_name_H-M   'P 1'
#
loop_
_entity.id
_entity.type
_entity.pdbx_description
1 polymer ?
#
loop_
_entity_poly.entity_id
_entity_poly.type
_entity_poly.pdbx_seq_one_letter_code
_entity_poly.pdbx_strand_id
1 'polypeptide(L)'
;LGNLGFMHPLRSSGKRLLASLATGVFALSATNAAPAQPPSGTNQTWTTQQDHRNMMEQLGITKLRPGRNGSANATNNPANYDPAKANPFPNLPELLVTKDGRKVTTAEMWWKVRRPEIVEDFEREVIGRVPKNVPKVTWAITNEARDRAVTNIPVYARQLVGKVDNSAFPSIEVNIQMTVVTPLHAKQPVPLLMMFGGFGGGGFPRRPDEPEPTNRFRGFGNLTFADPPSTEQLIAAGWGYATISPNSIQADNGAGLTKGIIGLVNKGQPRKPEDWGSLRAWAWGAARGLDYLETDPTVNAKKVGIEGVSRYGKAALVTLAFEPRFAVALVASSGEGGAKLHRRNFGEAVENLTGSGEYHWMAGNFIKYGAAESKFGSRNAGDLPVDAHQLIALCAPRPTFISYGIPEKGDANWLDQQGSYMATVAAGPAFRLLGARNLGVTEDYRTAQKPPVNTGLLDGELAWRQHDGGHESRSNMKHFIAWANKLIRYTTPAPTNP
;
A
#
# COMPACT_ATOMS: atom_id res chain seq x y z
N LEU A 1 -78.59 -2.19 -8.56
CA LEU A 1 -79.76 -1.39 -8.15
C LEU A 1 -79.26 -0.01 -7.75
N GLY A 2 -79.31 0.96 -8.55
CA GLY A 2 -80.34 1.86 -9.08
C GLY A 2 -80.01 3.23 -8.54
N ASN A 3 -80.02 4.24 -9.17
CA ASN A 3 -80.59 5.02 -10.24
C ASN A 3 -80.11 6.47 -10.04
N LEU A 4 -79.56 7.11 -11.07
CA LEU A 4 -80.17 8.14 -11.90
C LEU A 4 -80.62 9.45 -11.23
N GLY A 5 -80.14 10.57 -11.75
CA GLY A 5 -80.71 11.92 -11.58
C GLY A 5 -79.97 12.97 -12.41
N PHE A 6 -80.49 13.21 -13.59
CA PHE A 6 -80.16 14.28 -14.57
C PHE A 6 -80.52 15.68 -14.02
N MET A 7 -79.82 16.77 -14.43
CA MET A 7 -80.36 17.84 -15.26
C MET A 7 -79.36 19.00 -15.47
N HIS A 8 -79.18 19.34 -16.75
CA HIS A 8 -78.75 20.62 -17.32
C HIS A 8 -79.88 21.65 -17.33
N PRO A 9 -79.72 22.86 -17.86
CA PRO A 9 -78.62 23.80 -18.14
C PRO A 9 -78.96 25.26 -17.72
N LEU A 10 -78.02 26.22 -17.88
CA LEU A 10 -78.36 27.55 -18.41
C LEU A 10 -77.10 28.36 -18.85
N ARG A 11 -77.29 29.03 -20.01
CA ARG A 11 -76.36 29.86 -20.75
C ARG A 11 -76.20 31.24 -20.15
N SER A 12 -74.98 31.88 -20.32
CA SER A 12 -74.89 33.24 -20.91
C SER A 12 -73.41 33.62 -21.22
N SER A 13 -73.24 33.85 -22.45
CA SER A 13 -72.57 34.91 -23.25
C SER A 13 -71.36 35.66 -22.66
N GLY A 14 -70.21 35.54 -23.37
CA GLY A 14 -69.54 36.70 -23.97
C GLY A 14 -68.29 37.24 -23.31
N LYS A 15 -67.16 37.01 -23.86
CA LYS A 15 -66.28 37.96 -24.50
C LYS A 15 -64.93 37.31 -24.86
N ARG A 16 -64.54 37.40 -26.11
CA ARG A 16 -63.25 36.96 -26.61
C ARG A 16 -62.12 37.88 -26.10
N LEU A 17 -61.04 37.29 -25.51
CA LEU A 17 -59.75 37.95 -25.44
C LEU A 17 -58.74 36.96 -25.96
N LEU A 18 -58.05 37.32 -27.03
CA LEU A 18 -56.88 36.61 -27.53
C LEU A 18 -55.76 36.75 -26.51
N ALA A 19 -55.25 35.63 -26.06
CA ALA A 19 -53.97 35.57 -25.32
C ALA A 19 -53.05 34.60 -26.06
N SER A 20 -51.92 35.15 -26.55
CA SER A 20 -50.83 34.48 -27.21
C SER A 20 -50.21 33.42 -26.33
N LEU A 21 -50.17 32.16 -26.79
CA LEU A 21 -49.33 31.12 -26.14
C LEU A 21 -47.85 31.41 -26.47
N ALA A 22 -47.09 31.86 -25.47
CA ALA A 22 -45.63 31.79 -25.49
C ALA A 22 -45.22 30.43 -24.87
N THR A 23 -44.78 29.52 -25.70
CA THR A 23 -44.17 28.25 -25.29
C THR A 23 -42.80 28.54 -24.70
N GLY A 24 -42.72 28.66 -23.36
CA GLY A 24 -41.46 28.72 -22.65
C GLY A 24 -40.83 27.35 -22.54
N VAL A 25 -39.82 27.11 -23.36
CA VAL A 25 -38.90 25.94 -23.17
C VAL A 25 -38.06 26.24 -21.97
N PHE A 26 -38.35 25.61 -20.83
CA PHE A 26 -37.44 25.55 -19.69
C PHE A 26 -36.25 24.60 -20.02
N ALA A 27 -35.14 25.17 -20.50
CA ALA A 27 -33.89 24.49 -20.53
C ALA A 27 -33.39 24.34 -19.08
N LEU A 28 -33.50 23.15 -18.50
CA LEU A 28 -32.76 22.80 -17.29
C LEU A 28 -31.26 22.81 -17.63
N SER A 29 -30.61 23.93 -17.35
CA SER A 29 -29.15 23.99 -17.31
C SER A 29 -28.69 23.20 -16.09
N ALA A 30 -28.26 21.96 -16.31
CA ALA A 30 -27.47 21.23 -15.34
C ALA A 30 -26.14 21.98 -15.17
N THR A 31 -26.04 22.82 -14.17
CA THR A 31 -24.76 23.38 -13.72
C THR A 31 -23.95 22.25 -13.13
N ASN A 32 -23.03 21.70 -13.92
CA ASN A 32 -21.93 20.94 -13.39
C ASN A 32 -21.14 21.89 -12.46
N ALA A 33 -21.39 21.77 -11.16
CA ALA A 33 -20.55 22.44 -10.17
C ALA A 33 -19.14 21.89 -10.33
N ALA A 34 -18.22 22.71 -10.81
CA ALA A 34 -16.81 22.39 -10.80
C ALA A 34 -16.38 22.12 -9.34
N PRO A 35 -15.50 21.14 -9.08
CA PRO A 35 -15.00 20.90 -7.74
C PRO A 35 -14.39 22.18 -7.19
N ALA A 36 -14.65 22.47 -5.91
CA ALA A 36 -14.19 23.67 -5.24
C ALA A 36 -12.67 23.80 -5.40
N GLN A 37 -12.23 24.85 -6.10
CA GLN A 37 -10.81 25.20 -6.17
C GLN A 37 -10.35 25.66 -4.78
N PRO A 38 -9.12 25.31 -4.36
CA PRO A 38 -8.54 25.94 -3.18
C PRO A 38 -8.54 27.46 -3.38
N PRO A 39 -8.91 28.25 -2.36
CA PRO A 39 -9.05 29.69 -2.51
C PRO A 39 -7.71 30.31 -2.90
N SER A 40 -7.67 30.91 -4.08
CA SER A 40 -6.56 31.76 -4.53
C SER A 40 -6.59 33.03 -3.71
N GLY A 41 -5.70 33.15 -2.71
CA GLY A 41 -5.46 34.43 -2.05
C GLY A 41 -5.71 34.53 -0.54
N THR A 42 -5.81 33.40 0.20
CA THR A 42 -5.72 33.42 1.66
C THR A 42 -4.63 32.46 2.11
N ASN A 43 -3.84 32.83 3.13
CA ASN A 43 -2.83 31.97 3.79
C ASN A 43 -3.45 30.75 4.49
N GLN A 44 -4.59 30.25 4.05
CA GLN A 44 -5.25 29.10 4.63
C GLN A 44 -4.59 27.82 4.12
N THR A 45 -3.83 27.18 5.00
CA THR A 45 -3.20 25.89 4.72
C THR A 45 -4.29 24.83 4.50
N TRP A 46 -4.27 24.15 3.33
CA TRP A 46 -5.12 23.01 3.03
C TRP A 46 -4.93 21.89 4.08
N THR A 47 -6.00 21.49 4.74
CA THR A 47 -5.96 20.53 5.85
C THR A 47 -6.39 19.13 5.42
N THR A 48 -6.00 18.12 6.20
CA THR A 48 -6.46 16.73 6.00
C THR A 48 -7.99 16.62 5.99
N GLN A 49 -8.67 17.35 6.87
CA GLN A 49 -10.14 17.32 6.96
C GLN A 49 -10.81 17.97 5.74
N GLN A 50 -10.20 19.03 5.21
CA GLN A 50 -10.71 19.67 3.98
C GLN A 50 -10.53 18.76 2.77
N ASP A 51 -9.37 18.10 2.64
CA ASP A 51 -9.10 17.14 1.56
C ASP A 51 -10.05 15.93 1.62
N HIS A 52 -10.21 15.35 2.80
CA HIS A 52 -11.12 14.24 3.01
C HIS A 52 -12.58 14.61 2.68
N ARG A 53 -13.04 15.76 3.14
CA ARG A 53 -14.39 16.27 2.83
C ARG A 53 -14.58 16.50 1.34
N ASN A 54 -13.59 17.13 0.69
CA ASN A 54 -13.62 17.35 -0.76
C ASN A 54 -13.75 16.03 -1.53
N MET A 55 -13.02 14.99 -1.12
CA MET A 55 -13.14 13.67 -1.75
C MET A 55 -14.53 13.04 -1.51
N MET A 56 -15.08 13.16 -0.30
CA MET A 56 -16.45 12.69 -0.01
C MET A 56 -17.50 13.42 -0.87
N GLU A 57 -17.36 14.73 -1.05
CA GLU A 57 -18.23 15.55 -1.91
C GLU A 57 -18.16 15.10 -3.37
N GLN A 58 -16.95 14.91 -3.92
CA GLN A 58 -16.76 14.39 -5.29
C GLN A 58 -17.45 13.03 -5.48
N LEU A 59 -17.41 12.17 -4.47
CA LEU A 59 -18.02 10.84 -4.49
C LEU A 59 -19.53 10.87 -4.18
N GLY A 60 -20.07 11.98 -3.68
CA GLY A 60 -21.47 12.09 -3.22
C GLY A 60 -21.72 11.24 -1.97
N ILE A 61 -20.76 11.20 -1.04
CA ILE A 61 -20.87 10.53 0.26
C ILE A 61 -21.24 11.57 1.32
N THR A 62 -22.33 11.33 2.04
CA THR A 62 -22.80 12.21 3.09
C THR A 62 -22.43 11.74 4.47
N LYS A 63 -22.23 10.40 4.65
CA LYS A 63 -21.88 9.81 5.93
C LYS A 63 -21.02 8.57 5.79
N LEU A 64 -19.95 8.49 6.58
CA LEU A 64 -19.11 7.29 6.73
C LEU A 64 -19.44 6.53 8.00
N ARG A 65 -19.23 5.22 7.97
CA ARG A 65 -19.14 4.43 9.19
C ARG A 65 -17.82 4.80 9.90
N PRO A 66 -17.82 4.92 11.23
CA PRO A 66 -16.59 5.22 11.97
C PRO A 66 -15.61 4.05 11.90
N GLY A 67 -14.31 4.35 11.80
CA GLY A 67 -13.24 3.37 11.93
C GLY A 67 -13.27 2.67 13.29
N ARG A 68 -12.82 1.43 13.34
CA ARG A 68 -12.78 0.61 14.55
C ARG A 68 -11.77 1.18 15.55
N ASN A 69 -12.12 1.14 16.82
CA ASN A 69 -11.20 1.46 17.91
C ASN A 69 -10.48 0.20 18.38
N GLY A 70 -9.18 0.10 18.13
CA GLY A 70 -8.37 -1.06 18.47
C GLY A 70 -7.94 -1.17 19.93
N SER A 71 -8.29 -0.19 20.79
CA SER A 71 -8.00 -0.25 22.21
C SER A 71 -8.77 -1.40 22.87
N ALA A 72 -8.09 -2.18 23.73
CA ALA A 72 -8.72 -3.29 24.46
C ALA A 72 -9.91 -2.86 25.33
N ASN A 73 -9.92 -1.61 25.81
CA ASN A 73 -10.96 -1.06 26.66
C ASN A 73 -11.89 -0.08 25.92
N ALA A 74 -11.93 -0.15 24.59
CA ALA A 74 -12.76 0.74 23.80
C ALA A 74 -14.26 0.51 24.08
N THR A 75 -14.96 1.56 24.48
CA THR A 75 -16.43 1.57 24.62
C THR A 75 -17.13 2.15 23.40
N ASN A 76 -16.40 2.93 22.59
CA ASN A 76 -16.90 3.54 21.37
C ASN A 76 -16.35 2.78 20.14
N ASN A 77 -17.26 2.12 19.41
CA ASN A 77 -16.99 1.36 18.19
C ASN A 77 -15.78 0.40 18.30
N PRO A 78 -15.76 -0.53 19.31
CA PRO A 78 -14.63 -1.41 19.53
C PRO A 78 -14.35 -2.28 18.30
N ALA A 79 -13.07 -2.59 18.08
CA ALA A 79 -12.67 -3.59 17.10
C ALA A 79 -13.19 -4.97 17.53
N ASN A 80 -13.56 -5.79 16.55
CA ASN A 80 -13.91 -7.17 16.80
C ASN A 80 -12.61 -8.00 16.97
N TYR A 81 -12.52 -8.73 18.08
CA TYR A 81 -11.45 -9.71 18.33
C TYR A 81 -11.99 -11.12 18.56
N ASP A 82 -13.30 -11.34 18.28
CA ASP A 82 -13.94 -12.65 18.33
C ASP A 82 -13.81 -13.33 16.93
N PRO A 83 -13.04 -14.43 16.82
CA PRO A 83 -12.88 -15.14 15.56
C PRO A 83 -14.20 -15.67 14.97
N ALA A 84 -15.18 -16.00 15.82
CA ALA A 84 -16.50 -16.48 15.39
C ALA A 84 -17.30 -15.44 14.62
N LYS A 85 -17.02 -14.14 14.85
CA LYS A 85 -17.67 -12.99 14.19
C LYS A 85 -16.80 -12.38 13.09
N ALA A 86 -15.64 -12.98 12.78
CA ALA A 86 -14.65 -12.36 11.92
C ALA A 86 -15.00 -12.44 10.42
N ASN A 87 -15.84 -13.38 9.98
CA ASN A 87 -16.09 -13.64 8.56
C ASN A 87 -17.51 -13.28 8.10
N PRO A 88 -17.93 -12.00 8.12
CA PRO A 88 -19.24 -11.61 7.64
C PRO A 88 -19.39 -11.75 6.12
N PHE A 89 -18.27 -11.77 5.38
CA PHE A 89 -18.20 -11.94 3.93
C PHE A 89 -17.26 -13.12 3.59
N PRO A 90 -17.70 -14.38 3.75
CA PRO A 90 -16.81 -15.54 3.68
C PRO A 90 -16.28 -15.85 2.27
N ASN A 91 -16.92 -15.31 1.23
CA ASN A 91 -16.53 -15.57 -0.15
C ASN A 91 -15.64 -14.44 -0.67
N LEU A 92 -14.41 -14.80 -1.02
CA LEU A 92 -13.48 -13.90 -1.69
C LEU A 92 -13.80 -13.78 -3.18
N PRO A 93 -13.45 -12.67 -3.84
CA PRO A 93 -13.46 -12.61 -5.30
C PRO A 93 -12.61 -13.74 -5.90
N GLU A 94 -13.14 -14.45 -6.87
CA GLU A 94 -12.46 -15.59 -7.48
C GLU A 94 -11.12 -15.16 -8.09
N LEU A 95 -10.03 -15.82 -7.70
CA LEU A 95 -8.69 -15.47 -8.15
C LEU A 95 -8.46 -15.87 -9.61
N LEU A 96 -8.79 -17.13 -9.95
CA LEU A 96 -8.53 -17.73 -11.26
C LEU A 96 -9.81 -17.87 -12.11
N VAL A 97 -10.67 -16.86 -12.04
CA VAL A 97 -11.83 -16.70 -12.93
C VAL A 97 -11.84 -15.28 -13.47
N THR A 98 -11.96 -15.13 -14.78
CA THR A 98 -12.04 -13.82 -15.47
C THR A 98 -13.39 -13.15 -15.20
N LYS A 99 -13.51 -11.86 -15.47
CA LYS A 99 -14.77 -11.10 -15.29
C LYS A 99 -15.92 -11.63 -16.14
N ASP A 100 -15.61 -12.26 -17.27
CA ASP A 100 -16.59 -12.92 -18.15
C ASP A 100 -16.87 -14.39 -17.77
N GLY A 101 -16.37 -14.87 -16.62
CA GLY A 101 -16.66 -16.18 -16.03
C GLY A 101 -15.79 -17.35 -16.51
N ARG A 102 -14.78 -17.12 -17.35
CA ARG A 102 -13.88 -18.19 -17.81
C ARG A 102 -12.85 -18.56 -16.75
N LYS A 103 -12.59 -19.84 -16.58
CA LYS A 103 -11.50 -20.34 -15.70
C LYS A 103 -10.14 -20.02 -16.30
N VAL A 104 -9.23 -19.49 -15.48
CA VAL A 104 -7.83 -19.21 -15.83
C VAL A 104 -7.01 -20.45 -15.55
N THR A 105 -6.62 -21.16 -16.60
CA THR A 105 -5.91 -22.45 -16.50
C THR A 105 -4.48 -22.40 -17.04
N THR A 106 -4.07 -21.29 -17.66
CA THR A 106 -2.74 -21.12 -18.23
C THR A 106 -2.08 -19.82 -17.79
N ALA A 107 -0.74 -19.80 -17.76
CA ALA A 107 0.03 -18.60 -17.51
C ALA A 107 -0.29 -17.49 -18.53
N GLU A 108 -0.55 -17.86 -19.79
CA GLU A 108 -0.91 -16.89 -20.83
C GLU A 108 -2.22 -16.16 -20.50
N MET A 109 -3.28 -16.90 -20.11
CA MET A 109 -4.56 -16.31 -19.68
C MET A 109 -4.37 -15.40 -18.46
N TRP A 110 -3.52 -15.80 -17.51
CA TRP A 110 -3.19 -14.96 -16.36
C TRP A 110 -2.57 -13.64 -16.81
N TRP A 111 -1.51 -13.67 -17.60
CA TRP A 111 -0.77 -12.46 -18.00
C TRP A 111 -1.56 -11.56 -18.93
N LYS A 112 -2.30 -12.13 -19.88
CA LYS A 112 -3.00 -11.35 -20.93
C LYS A 112 -4.41 -10.92 -20.55
N VAL A 113 -5.07 -11.62 -19.62
CA VAL A 113 -6.48 -11.35 -19.29
C VAL A 113 -6.67 -11.10 -17.80
N ARG A 114 -6.46 -12.11 -16.95
CA ARG A 114 -6.90 -12.01 -15.55
C ARG A 114 -6.10 -11.02 -14.73
N ARG A 115 -4.77 -11.04 -14.84
CA ARG A 115 -3.92 -10.07 -14.15
C ARG A 115 -4.25 -8.62 -14.52
N PRO A 116 -4.41 -8.23 -15.78
CA PRO A 116 -4.89 -6.90 -16.17
C PRO A 116 -6.24 -6.51 -15.57
N GLU A 117 -7.22 -7.45 -15.48
CA GLU A 117 -8.50 -7.19 -14.83
C GLU A 117 -8.36 -6.87 -13.34
N ILE A 118 -7.50 -7.63 -12.62
CA ILE A 118 -7.22 -7.40 -11.20
C ILE A 118 -6.48 -6.07 -11.00
N VAL A 119 -5.47 -5.78 -11.83
CA VAL A 119 -4.73 -4.51 -11.81
C VAL A 119 -5.67 -3.33 -12.01
N GLU A 120 -6.57 -3.42 -13.00
CA GLU A 120 -7.56 -2.38 -13.28
C GLU A 120 -8.44 -2.08 -12.06
N ASP A 121 -8.93 -3.13 -11.38
CA ASP A 121 -9.77 -2.95 -10.20
C ASP A 121 -8.99 -2.38 -9.00
N PHE A 122 -7.74 -2.79 -8.79
CA PHE A 122 -6.89 -2.18 -7.77
C PHE A 122 -6.59 -0.72 -8.07
N GLU A 123 -6.23 -0.39 -9.30
CA GLU A 123 -5.91 1.00 -9.68
C GLU A 123 -7.14 1.90 -9.61
N ARG A 124 -8.31 1.42 -10.02
CA ARG A 124 -9.53 2.22 -9.98
C ARG A 124 -10.08 2.38 -8.58
N GLU A 125 -10.10 1.32 -7.75
CA GLU A 125 -10.88 1.28 -6.53
C GLU A 125 -10.05 1.34 -5.25
N VAL A 126 -8.78 0.90 -5.27
CA VAL A 126 -8.04 0.64 -4.02
C VAL A 126 -6.82 1.54 -3.84
N ILE A 127 -5.87 1.53 -4.78
CA ILE A 127 -4.59 2.23 -4.62
C ILE A 127 -4.43 3.47 -5.51
N GLY A 128 -5.25 3.60 -6.54
CA GLY A 128 -5.24 4.67 -7.52
C GLY A 128 -4.24 4.49 -8.66
N ARG A 129 -4.43 5.27 -9.71
CA ARG A 129 -3.64 5.20 -10.94
C ARG A 129 -2.46 6.14 -10.88
N VAL A 130 -1.28 5.63 -11.24
CA VAL A 130 -0.14 6.49 -11.55
C VAL A 130 -0.41 7.16 -12.91
N PRO A 131 -0.34 8.49 -13.00
CA PRO A 131 -0.52 9.18 -14.28
C PRO A 131 0.52 8.76 -15.32
N LYS A 132 0.12 8.74 -16.60
CA LYS A 132 1.03 8.37 -17.70
C LYS A 132 2.22 9.34 -17.84
N ASN A 133 2.01 10.61 -17.53
CA ASN A 133 2.99 11.69 -17.69
C ASN A 133 3.60 12.09 -16.34
N VAL A 134 4.12 11.12 -15.57
CA VAL A 134 4.87 11.44 -14.36
C VAL A 134 6.22 12.07 -14.71
N PRO A 135 6.67 13.07 -13.92
CA PRO A 135 7.94 13.74 -14.14
C PRO A 135 9.14 12.77 -14.07
N LYS A 136 10.19 13.10 -14.80
CA LYS A 136 11.47 12.39 -14.72
C LYS A 136 12.17 12.68 -13.40
N VAL A 137 13.01 11.74 -12.96
CA VAL A 137 13.85 11.90 -11.77
C VAL A 137 15.31 11.83 -12.19
N THR A 138 16.08 12.82 -11.78
CA THR A 138 17.54 12.86 -11.97
C THR A 138 18.21 12.65 -10.63
N TRP A 139 19.06 11.63 -10.53
CA TRP A 139 19.76 11.28 -9.31
C TRP A 139 21.13 11.93 -9.21
N ALA A 140 21.49 12.41 -8.03
CA ALA A 140 22.81 12.91 -7.68
C ALA A 140 23.27 12.32 -6.35
N ILE A 141 24.54 11.93 -6.28
CA ILE A 141 25.19 11.60 -5.00
C ILE A 141 25.53 12.92 -4.33
N THR A 142 25.00 13.13 -3.13
CA THR A 142 25.24 14.33 -2.32
C THR A 142 26.32 14.14 -1.27
N ASN A 143 26.53 12.89 -0.87
CA ASN A 143 27.61 12.51 0.06
C ASN A 143 27.99 11.03 -0.20
N GLU A 144 29.30 10.72 -0.13
CA GLU A 144 29.79 9.35 -0.20
C GLU A 144 30.95 9.12 0.76
N ALA A 145 31.09 7.91 1.25
CA ALA A 145 32.18 7.53 2.15
C ALA A 145 32.57 6.06 1.97
N ARG A 146 33.87 5.78 2.05
CA ARG A 146 34.46 4.44 2.01
C ARG A 146 35.20 4.10 3.33
N ASP A 147 35.26 5.04 4.25
CA ASP A 147 35.84 4.94 5.58
C ASP A 147 34.80 4.58 6.66
N ARG A 148 33.72 3.91 6.25
CA ARG A 148 32.59 3.53 7.09
C ARG A 148 32.55 2.03 7.32
N ALA A 149 31.93 1.62 8.41
CA ALA A 149 31.68 0.22 8.71
C ALA A 149 30.25 0.00 9.24
N VAL A 150 29.73 -1.17 8.97
CA VAL A 150 28.52 -1.71 9.63
C VAL A 150 29.01 -2.90 10.44
N THR A 151 28.88 -2.83 11.76
CA THR A 151 29.65 -3.67 12.69
C THR A 151 31.16 -3.53 12.40
N ASN A 152 31.84 -4.58 11.98
CA ASN A 152 33.27 -4.59 11.60
C ASN A 152 33.49 -4.73 10.10
N ILE A 153 32.43 -4.68 9.29
CA ILE A 153 32.52 -4.89 7.85
C ILE A 153 32.65 -3.51 7.16
N PRO A 154 33.75 -3.24 6.46
CA PRO A 154 33.90 -2.00 5.67
C PRO A 154 32.83 -1.89 4.61
N VAL A 155 32.26 -0.69 4.45
CA VAL A 155 31.17 -0.44 3.50
C VAL A 155 31.44 0.80 2.66
N TYR A 156 30.84 0.82 1.46
CA TYR A 156 30.70 2.01 0.64
C TYR A 156 29.30 2.57 0.82
N ALA A 157 29.19 3.75 1.42
CA ALA A 157 27.95 4.42 1.72
C ALA A 157 27.77 5.66 0.84
N ARG A 158 26.57 5.86 0.31
CA ARG A 158 26.20 7.00 -0.54
C ARG A 158 24.86 7.55 -0.11
N GLN A 159 24.78 8.88 0.05
CA GLN A 159 23.53 9.61 0.17
C GLN A 159 23.17 10.19 -1.19
N LEU A 160 21.93 10.04 -1.57
CA LEU A 160 21.42 10.43 -2.88
C LEU A 160 20.18 11.30 -2.76
N VAL A 161 20.07 12.22 -3.69
CA VAL A 161 18.87 13.01 -3.92
C VAL A 161 18.39 12.79 -5.36
N GLY A 162 17.19 12.27 -5.48
CA GLY A 162 16.47 12.15 -6.75
C GLY A 162 15.61 13.40 -6.97
N LYS A 163 16.11 14.36 -7.75
CA LYS A 163 15.39 15.57 -8.09
C LYS A 163 14.31 15.25 -9.13
N VAL A 164 13.05 15.47 -8.77
CA VAL A 164 11.92 15.29 -9.66
C VAL A 164 11.78 16.55 -10.52
N ASP A 165 11.63 16.39 -11.84
CA ASP A 165 11.41 17.52 -12.75
C ASP A 165 10.08 18.21 -12.41
N ASN A 166 10.17 19.45 -11.95
CA ASN A 166 9.02 20.29 -11.61
C ASN A 166 8.80 21.45 -12.58
N SER A 167 9.40 21.42 -13.76
CA SER A 167 9.31 22.48 -14.77
C SER A 167 7.87 22.82 -15.15
N ALA A 168 6.97 21.83 -15.14
CA ALA A 168 5.55 22.01 -15.43
C ALA A 168 4.76 22.69 -14.29
N PHE A 169 5.29 22.70 -13.05
CA PHE A 169 4.70 23.33 -11.87
C PHE A 169 5.77 23.65 -10.81
N PRO A 170 6.58 24.73 -10.99
CA PRO A 170 7.75 25.03 -10.18
C PRO A 170 7.47 25.33 -8.69
N SER A 171 6.22 25.62 -8.33
CA SER A 171 5.83 25.90 -6.94
C SER A 171 5.87 24.68 -6.00
N ILE A 172 5.98 23.47 -6.55
CA ILE A 172 6.16 22.24 -5.76
C ILE A 172 7.51 21.60 -6.15
N GLU A 173 8.35 21.40 -5.15
CA GLU A 173 9.63 20.69 -5.29
C GLU A 173 9.54 19.34 -4.60
N VAL A 174 10.05 18.28 -5.26
CA VAL A 174 10.13 16.93 -4.74
C VAL A 174 11.56 16.41 -4.90
N ASN A 175 12.20 16.14 -3.78
CA ASN A 175 13.57 15.65 -3.70
C ASN A 175 13.59 14.32 -2.96
N ILE A 176 13.59 13.22 -3.69
CA ILE A 176 13.58 11.86 -3.15
C ILE A 176 14.91 11.58 -2.46
N GLN A 177 14.86 11.24 -1.17
CA GLN A 177 16.05 10.94 -0.37
C GLN A 177 16.26 9.43 -0.28
N MET A 178 17.47 8.98 -0.62
CA MET A 178 17.86 7.58 -0.54
C MET A 178 19.30 7.46 -0.05
N THR A 179 19.57 6.51 0.82
CA THR A 179 20.93 6.10 1.22
C THR A 179 21.17 4.70 0.71
N VAL A 180 22.30 4.45 0.06
CA VAL A 180 22.72 3.15 -0.44
C VAL A 180 24.01 2.73 0.22
N VAL A 181 24.05 1.52 0.75
CA VAL A 181 25.22 0.96 1.45
C VAL A 181 25.50 -0.44 0.90
N THR A 182 26.73 -0.65 0.47
CA THR A 182 27.21 -1.95 -0.06
C THR A 182 28.50 -2.36 0.61
N PRO A 183 28.81 -3.67 0.79
CA PRO A 183 30.12 -4.10 1.27
C PRO A 183 31.24 -3.56 0.37
N LEU A 184 32.26 -2.92 0.98
CA LEU A 184 33.32 -2.21 0.24
C LEU A 184 34.18 -3.14 -0.62
N HIS A 185 34.42 -4.36 -0.15
CA HIS A 185 35.33 -5.31 -0.79
C HIS A 185 34.60 -6.45 -1.51
N ALA A 186 33.32 -6.22 -1.89
CA ALA A 186 32.56 -7.19 -2.66
C ALA A 186 33.25 -7.43 -4.02
N LYS A 187 33.52 -8.71 -4.37
CA LYS A 187 34.17 -9.09 -5.63
C LYS A 187 33.29 -8.97 -6.86
N GLN A 188 31.98 -8.83 -6.67
CA GLN A 188 30.96 -8.72 -7.73
C GLN A 188 29.77 -7.89 -7.23
N PRO A 189 28.93 -7.36 -8.12
CA PRO A 189 27.72 -6.65 -7.73
C PRO A 189 26.85 -7.48 -6.80
N VAL A 190 26.42 -6.89 -5.66
CA VAL A 190 25.69 -7.58 -4.59
C VAL A 190 24.17 -7.48 -4.78
N PRO A 191 23.38 -8.46 -4.29
CA PRO A 191 21.96 -8.24 -4.09
C PRO A 191 21.73 -7.11 -3.07
N LEU A 192 20.60 -6.44 -3.16
CA LEU A 192 20.30 -5.30 -2.30
C LEU A 192 18.84 -5.37 -1.83
N LEU A 193 18.60 -5.04 -0.56
CA LEU A 193 17.26 -4.85 -0.03
C LEU A 193 16.99 -3.35 0.12
N MET A 194 16.02 -2.82 -0.68
CA MET A 194 15.52 -1.47 -0.50
C MET A 194 14.47 -1.50 0.61
N MET A 195 14.63 -0.62 1.59
CA MET A 195 13.79 -0.56 2.77
C MET A 195 13.11 0.80 2.83
N PHE A 196 11.80 0.82 2.98
CA PHE A 196 11.12 2.07 3.30
C PHE A 196 11.54 2.53 4.70
N GLY A 197 12.22 3.67 4.79
CA GLY A 197 12.70 4.23 6.04
C GLY A 197 11.56 4.69 6.95
N GLY A 198 11.69 4.45 8.26
CA GLY A 198 10.72 4.89 9.25
C GLY A 198 10.84 4.18 10.60
N PHE A 199 11.02 2.88 10.62
CA PHE A 199 11.17 2.13 11.88
C PHE A 199 12.55 1.46 11.95
N GLY A 200 13.50 2.10 12.64
CA GLY A 200 14.85 1.58 12.85
C GLY A 200 15.86 1.96 11.75
N GLY A 201 15.63 3.10 11.10
CA GLY A 201 16.32 3.65 9.96
C GLY A 201 17.83 3.44 9.94
N GLY A 202 18.32 2.90 8.83
CA GLY A 202 19.71 2.97 8.49
C GLY A 202 20.12 4.42 8.23
N GLY A 203 20.56 5.13 9.26
CA GLY A 203 21.32 6.37 9.09
C GLY A 203 22.55 6.11 8.22
N PHE A 204 23.24 7.17 7.86
CA PHE A 204 24.53 7.02 7.19
C PHE A 204 25.50 6.26 8.15
N PRO A 205 26.18 5.18 7.69
CA PRO A 205 27.04 4.38 8.53
C PRO A 205 28.14 5.22 9.18
N ARG A 206 28.58 4.82 10.35
CA ARG A 206 29.53 5.55 11.18
C ARG A 206 30.96 5.17 10.81
N ARG A 207 31.91 5.99 11.25
CA ARG A 207 33.33 5.61 11.27
C ARG A 207 33.57 4.59 12.36
N PRO A 208 34.54 3.68 12.19
CA PRO A 208 34.88 2.69 13.22
C PRO A 208 35.31 3.29 14.56
N ASP A 209 35.88 4.50 14.52
CA ASP A 209 36.41 5.24 15.69
C ASP A 209 35.37 6.15 16.38
N GLU A 210 34.18 6.32 15.79
CA GLU A 210 33.11 7.11 16.39
C GLU A 210 32.46 6.37 17.56
N PRO A 211 32.30 7.04 18.76
CA PRO A 211 31.71 6.40 19.93
C PRO A 211 30.25 6.00 19.66
N GLU A 212 29.79 4.87 20.21
CA GLU A 212 28.37 4.44 20.10
C GLU A 212 27.46 5.55 20.64
N PRO A 213 26.36 5.92 19.93
CA PRO A 213 25.42 6.89 20.47
C PRO A 213 24.78 6.35 21.75
N THR A 214 24.88 7.13 22.80
CA THR A 214 24.30 6.81 24.12
C THR A 214 22.76 6.76 24.10
N ASN A 215 22.13 7.23 23.01
CA ASN A 215 20.69 7.22 22.78
C ASN A 215 20.32 6.36 21.56
N ARG A 216 20.47 5.04 21.64
CA ARG A 216 19.78 4.14 20.73
C ARG A 216 18.27 4.23 21.02
N PHE A 217 17.57 4.96 20.17
CA PHE A 217 16.11 5.08 20.06
C PHE A 217 15.29 4.74 21.32
N ARG A 218 15.03 5.73 22.18
CA ARG A 218 13.98 5.68 23.21
C ARG A 218 12.60 6.00 22.66
N GLY A 219 12.25 5.45 21.48
CA GLY A 219 10.99 5.79 20.81
C GLY A 219 9.80 4.89 21.16
N PHE A 220 10.02 3.65 21.55
CA PHE A 220 8.98 2.68 21.91
C PHE A 220 9.43 1.76 23.05
N GLY A 221 9.56 2.29 24.26
CA GLY A 221 9.87 1.51 25.47
C GLY A 221 11.25 0.85 25.46
N ASN A 222 11.62 0.17 26.56
CA ASN A 222 12.83 -0.64 26.70
C ASN A 222 12.71 -1.97 25.92
N LEU A 223 12.54 -1.93 24.59
CA LEU A 223 12.50 -3.14 23.77
C LEU A 223 13.92 -3.65 23.59
N THR A 224 14.27 -4.73 24.28
CA THR A 224 15.46 -5.53 23.98
C THR A 224 15.14 -6.45 22.80
N PHE A 225 15.82 -6.23 21.68
CA PHE A 225 15.69 -7.11 20.52
C PHE A 225 16.71 -8.24 20.61
N ALA A 226 16.28 -9.48 20.34
CA ALA A 226 17.16 -10.64 20.36
C ALA A 226 18.10 -10.67 19.14
N ASP A 227 17.64 -10.15 18.00
CA ASP A 227 18.40 -10.14 16.76
C ASP A 227 18.99 -8.76 16.46
N PRO A 228 20.16 -8.68 15.77
CA PRO A 228 20.77 -7.43 15.34
C PRO A 228 19.87 -6.64 14.37
N PRO A 229 20.11 -5.35 14.14
CA PRO A 229 19.43 -4.58 13.12
C PRO A 229 19.44 -5.26 11.75
N SER A 230 18.37 -5.12 10.98
CA SER A 230 18.25 -5.72 9.63
C SER A 230 19.42 -5.34 8.71
N THR A 231 19.90 -4.10 8.81
CA THR A 231 21.04 -3.59 8.02
C THR A 231 22.35 -4.33 8.33
N GLU A 232 22.58 -4.66 9.60
CA GLU A 232 23.75 -5.43 10.05
C GLU A 232 23.68 -6.87 9.51
N GLN A 233 22.50 -7.51 9.60
CA GLN A 233 22.28 -8.85 9.08
C GLN A 233 22.49 -8.93 7.57
N LEU A 234 22.02 -7.92 6.82
CA LEU A 234 22.19 -7.84 5.37
C LEU A 234 23.67 -7.71 4.99
N ILE A 235 24.39 -6.78 5.58
CA ILE A 235 25.82 -6.59 5.29
C ILE A 235 26.63 -7.82 5.69
N ALA A 236 26.35 -8.45 6.83
CA ALA A 236 26.99 -9.68 7.25
C ALA A 236 26.75 -10.86 6.29
N ALA A 237 25.61 -10.86 5.58
CA ALA A 237 25.28 -11.84 4.54
C ALA A 237 25.82 -11.46 3.15
N GLY A 238 26.59 -10.38 3.02
CA GLY A 238 27.14 -9.91 1.75
C GLY A 238 26.14 -9.18 0.87
N TRP A 239 24.95 -8.83 1.40
CA TRP A 239 23.98 -7.98 0.72
C TRP A 239 24.31 -6.51 0.93
N GLY A 240 23.88 -5.64 0.00
CA GLY A 240 23.70 -4.24 0.26
C GLY A 240 22.31 -3.95 0.83
N TYR A 241 22.13 -2.72 1.31
CA TYR A 241 20.80 -2.17 1.59
C TYR A 241 20.67 -0.75 1.05
N ALA A 242 19.44 -0.34 0.76
CA ALA A 242 19.08 1.04 0.52
C ALA A 242 17.95 1.43 1.49
N THR A 243 18.01 2.64 2.05
CA THR A 243 16.89 3.23 2.77
C THR A 243 16.35 4.38 1.94
N ILE A 244 15.06 4.32 1.61
CA ILE A 244 14.37 5.39 0.89
C ILE A 244 13.35 6.06 1.82
N SER A 245 13.30 7.39 1.83
CA SER A 245 12.40 8.15 2.69
C SER A 245 11.04 8.33 2.03
N PRO A 246 9.95 7.68 2.49
CA PRO A 246 8.62 7.84 1.91
C PRO A 246 8.12 9.28 1.97
N ASN A 247 8.38 9.99 3.07
CA ASN A 247 7.97 11.38 3.24
C ASN A 247 8.65 12.37 2.27
N SER A 248 9.80 12.02 1.73
CA SER A 248 10.46 12.82 0.69
C SER A 248 9.80 12.67 -0.70
N ILE A 249 8.96 11.64 -0.87
CA ILE A 249 8.18 11.37 -2.08
C ILE A 249 6.79 11.97 -1.92
N GLN A 250 6.10 11.56 -0.84
CA GLN A 250 4.74 11.95 -0.51
C GLN A 250 4.53 11.91 1.01
N ALA A 251 4.05 12.99 1.58
CA ALA A 251 3.76 13.07 3.01
C ALA A 251 2.69 12.06 3.44
N ASP A 252 2.83 11.52 4.66
CA ASP A 252 1.95 10.52 5.26
C ASP A 252 0.74 11.19 5.98
N ASN A 253 0.01 12.01 5.25
CA ASN A 253 -1.22 12.66 5.71
C ASN A 253 -2.03 13.25 4.55
N GLY A 254 -3.33 13.50 4.78
CA GLY A 254 -4.22 14.07 3.76
C GLY A 254 -3.87 15.51 3.34
N ALA A 255 -3.36 16.33 4.26
CA ALA A 255 -2.93 17.71 3.93
C ALA A 255 -1.78 17.75 2.91
N GLY A 256 -1.01 16.66 2.83
CA GLY A 256 0.09 16.50 1.88
C GLY A 256 -0.33 16.10 0.47
N LEU A 257 -1.59 15.76 0.24
CA LEU A 257 -2.04 15.26 -1.07
C LEU A 257 -2.08 16.32 -2.17
N THR A 258 -2.10 17.60 -1.81
CA THR A 258 -1.89 18.74 -2.73
C THR A 258 -0.42 19.17 -2.84
N LYS A 259 0.49 18.40 -2.24
CA LYS A 259 1.95 18.60 -2.20
C LYS A 259 2.66 17.29 -2.57
N GLY A 260 3.99 17.24 -2.45
CA GLY A 260 4.75 16.04 -2.83
C GLY A 260 4.52 15.66 -4.29
N ILE A 261 4.76 14.41 -4.63
CA ILE A 261 4.65 13.97 -6.03
C ILE A 261 3.20 14.00 -6.55
N ILE A 262 2.22 13.69 -5.69
CA ILE A 262 0.80 13.73 -6.06
C ILE A 262 0.41 15.19 -6.40
N GLY A 263 0.73 16.13 -5.51
CA GLY A 263 0.45 17.54 -5.72
C GLY A 263 1.21 18.13 -6.91
N LEU A 264 2.47 17.73 -7.14
CA LEU A 264 3.24 18.17 -8.30
C LEU A 264 2.53 17.79 -9.61
N VAL A 265 2.12 16.54 -9.74
CA VAL A 265 1.42 16.04 -10.94
C VAL A 265 0.05 16.70 -11.12
N ASN A 266 -0.67 16.92 -10.02
CA ASN A 266 -1.99 17.58 -10.03
C ASN A 266 -1.91 19.12 -9.98
N LYS A 267 -0.70 19.69 -10.08
CA LYS A 267 -0.48 21.15 -10.04
C LYS A 267 -1.11 21.81 -8.81
N GLY A 268 -0.92 21.20 -7.65
CA GLY A 268 -1.45 21.67 -6.37
C GLY A 268 -2.96 21.46 -6.18
N GLN A 269 -3.66 20.86 -7.15
CA GLN A 269 -5.10 20.59 -7.03
C GLN A 269 -5.40 19.34 -6.21
N PRO A 270 -6.55 19.28 -5.54
CA PRO A 270 -7.04 18.07 -4.90
C PRO A 270 -7.13 16.89 -5.86
N ARG A 271 -6.96 15.68 -5.32
CA ARG A 271 -7.07 14.43 -6.10
C ARG A 271 -8.48 14.22 -6.66
N LYS A 272 -8.53 13.56 -7.82
CA LYS A 272 -9.75 12.91 -8.33
C LYS A 272 -9.94 11.52 -7.68
N PRO A 273 -11.15 10.94 -7.76
CA PRO A 273 -11.43 9.64 -7.14
C PRO A 273 -10.51 8.48 -7.55
N GLU A 274 -10.01 8.45 -8.79
CA GLU A 274 -9.11 7.41 -9.29
C GLU A 274 -7.62 7.75 -9.14
N ASP A 275 -7.27 8.94 -8.66
CA ASP A 275 -5.88 9.32 -8.48
C ASP A 275 -5.22 8.49 -7.37
N TRP A 276 -3.94 8.28 -7.53
CA TRP A 276 -3.13 7.48 -6.62
C TRP A 276 -3.12 7.98 -5.17
N GLY A 277 -3.07 7.02 -4.25
CA GLY A 277 -2.82 7.28 -2.84
C GLY A 277 -1.33 7.27 -2.51
N SER A 278 -1.01 7.59 -1.25
CA SER A 278 0.38 7.64 -0.78
C SER A 278 1.09 6.28 -0.90
N LEU A 279 0.40 5.14 -0.70
CA LEU A 279 1.01 3.81 -0.89
C LEU A 279 1.52 3.63 -2.32
N ARG A 280 0.74 4.04 -3.31
CA ARG A 280 1.11 3.94 -4.72
C ARG A 280 2.19 4.96 -5.10
N ALA A 281 2.18 6.14 -4.49
CA ALA A 281 3.21 7.16 -4.66
C ALA A 281 4.55 6.71 -4.07
N TRP A 282 4.56 6.09 -2.90
CA TRP A 282 5.78 5.51 -2.31
C TRP A 282 6.33 4.37 -3.17
N ALA A 283 5.46 3.50 -3.69
CA ALA A 283 5.86 2.45 -4.62
C ALA A 283 6.47 3.02 -5.92
N TRP A 284 5.92 4.11 -6.46
CA TRP A 284 6.50 4.82 -7.58
C TRP A 284 7.88 5.38 -7.24
N GLY A 285 8.04 6.01 -6.07
CA GLY A 285 9.34 6.52 -5.62
C GLY A 285 10.39 5.42 -5.47
N ALA A 286 10.01 4.25 -4.93
CA ALA A 286 10.90 3.08 -4.86
C ALA A 286 11.32 2.60 -6.26
N ALA A 287 10.40 2.59 -7.24
CA ALA A 287 10.73 2.29 -8.63
C ALA A 287 11.73 3.31 -9.22
N ARG A 288 11.62 4.61 -8.86
CA ARG A 288 12.63 5.61 -9.26
C ARG A 288 13.98 5.37 -8.58
N GLY A 289 13.97 4.93 -7.30
CA GLY A 289 15.20 4.47 -6.63
C GLY A 289 15.86 3.29 -7.33
N LEU A 290 15.05 2.35 -7.83
CA LEU A 290 15.55 1.22 -8.61
C LEU A 290 16.19 1.67 -9.95
N ASP A 291 15.66 2.72 -10.60
CA ASP A 291 16.28 3.29 -11.81
C ASP A 291 17.74 3.72 -11.54
N TYR A 292 18.02 4.31 -10.37
CA TYR A 292 19.39 4.61 -9.98
C TYR A 292 20.21 3.35 -9.75
N LEU A 293 19.66 2.36 -9.00
CA LEU A 293 20.36 1.13 -8.69
C LEU A 293 20.73 0.31 -9.94
N GLU A 294 19.98 0.45 -11.04
CA GLU A 294 20.32 -0.14 -12.35
C GLU A 294 21.58 0.46 -12.96
N THR A 295 21.97 1.66 -12.55
CA THR A 295 23.20 2.34 -13.00
C THR A 295 24.37 2.13 -12.04
N ASP A 296 24.14 1.60 -10.83
CA ASP A 296 25.17 1.44 -9.80
C ASP A 296 25.96 0.14 -10.00
N PRO A 297 27.27 0.21 -10.33
CA PRO A 297 28.07 -0.96 -10.62
C PRO A 297 28.30 -1.88 -9.40
N THR A 298 28.02 -1.40 -8.18
CA THR A 298 28.18 -2.22 -6.96
C THR A 298 26.93 -3.07 -6.66
N VAL A 299 25.81 -2.82 -7.36
CA VAL A 299 24.51 -3.46 -7.11
C VAL A 299 24.14 -4.39 -8.27
N ASN A 300 23.70 -5.60 -7.96
CA ASN A 300 23.04 -6.45 -8.94
C ASN A 300 21.54 -6.08 -9.00
N ALA A 301 21.20 -5.18 -9.92
CA ALA A 301 19.84 -4.65 -10.04
C ALA A 301 18.75 -5.72 -10.29
N LYS A 302 19.13 -6.89 -10.85
CA LYS A 302 18.21 -8.03 -11.02
C LYS A 302 17.92 -8.79 -9.72
N LYS A 303 18.63 -8.43 -8.64
CA LYS A 303 18.50 -9.05 -7.32
C LYS A 303 18.17 -7.99 -6.24
N VAL A 304 17.45 -6.93 -6.63
CA VAL A 304 16.99 -5.92 -5.69
C VAL A 304 15.62 -6.34 -5.15
N GLY A 305 15.53 -6.40 -3.81
CA GLY A 305 14.29 -6.63 -3.07
C GLY A 305 13.72 -5.35 -2.49
N ILE A 306 12.48 -5.44 -1.97
CA ILE A 306 11.79 -4.37 -1.26
C ILE A 306 11.32 -4.85 0.10
N GLU A 307 11.42 -3.99 1.13
CA GLU A 307 10.99 -4.29 2.49
C GLU A 307 10.24 -3.11 3.11
N GLY A 308 9.31 -3.43 3.99
CA GLY A 308 8.66 -2.46 4.86
C GLY A 308 7.87 -3.12 5.98
N VAL A 309 7.67 -2.33 7.06
CA VAL A 309 6.89 -2.71 8.23
C VAL A 309 5.65 -1.83 8.32
N SER A 310 4.51 -2.38 8.78
CA SER A 310 3.29 -1.60 9.00
C SER A 310 2.76 -0.99 7.68
N ARG A 311 2.45 0.31 7.66
CA ARG A 311 2.06 1.05 6.43
C ARG A 311 3.12 0.92 5.32
N TYR A 312 4.37 0.80 5.68
CA TYR A 312 5.45 0.56 4.70
C TYR A 312 5.49 -0.90 4.23
N GLY A 313 4.99 -1.85 5.04
CA GLY A 313 4.71 -3.22 4.58
C GLY A 313 3.59 -3.25 3.53
N LYS A 314 2.53 -2.44 3.71
CA LYS A 314 1.50 -2.22 2.66
C LYS A 314 2.16 -1.68 1.38
N ALA A 315 3.02 -0.65 1.51
CA ALA A 315 3.73 -0.06 0.37
C ALA A 315 4.70 -1.05 -0.31
N ALA A 316 5.41 -1.89 0.46
CA ALA A 316 6.31 -2.91 -0.09
C ALA A 316 5.53 -3.97 -0.91
N LEU A 317 4.36 -4.41 -0.42
CA LEU A 317 3.48 -5.32 -1.16
C LEU A 317 2.97 -4.68 -2.46
N VAL A 318 2.49 -3.43 -2.40
CA VAL A 318 2.08 -2.66 -3.58
C VAL A 318 3.26 -2.49 -4.55
N THR A 319 4.47 -2.21 -4.04
CA THR A 319 5.66 -2.06 -4.88
C THR A 319 5.94 -3.35 -5.64
N LEU A 320 6.01 -4.50 -4.97
CA LEU A 320 6.27 -5.76 -5.66
C LEU A 320 5.15 -6.10 -6.66
N ALA A 321 3.88 -5.87 -6.32
CA ALA A 321 2.74 -6.16 -7.21
C ALA A 321 2.76 -5.35 -8.51
N PHE A 322 3.20 -4.08 -8.45
CA PHE A 322 3.07 -3.12 -9.56
C PHE A 322 4.39 -2.71 -10.22
N GLU A 323 5.54 -3.05 -9.65
CA GLU A 323 6.85 -2.84 -10.27
C GLU A 323 7.56 -4.20 -10.49
N PRO A 324 7.54 -4.72 -11.72
CA PRO A 324 8.00 -6.07 -12.01
C PRO A 324 9.52 -6.27 -11.87
N ARG A 325 10.30 -5.20 -11.80
CA ARG A 325 11.77 -5.28 -11.69
C ARG A 325 12.26 -5.64 -10.29
N PHE A 326 11.46 -5.43 -9.23
CA PHE A 326 11.84 -5.95 -7.92
C PHE A 326 11.78 -7.47 -7.90
N ALA A 327 12.86 -8.08 -7.40
CA ALA A 327 13.04 -9.53 -7.45
C ALA A 327 12.36 -10.28 -6.29
N VAL A 328 12.21 -9.64 -5.13
CA VAL A 328 11.74 -10.27 -3.89
C VAL A 328 11.16 -9.21 -2.94
N ALA A 329 10.21 -9.60 -2.08
CA ALA A 329 9.75 -8.71 -1.00
C ALA A 329 9.74 -9.39 0.37
N LEU A 330 10.02 -8.58 1.41
CA LEU A 330 9.71 -8.86 2.82
C LEU A 330 8.60 -7.89 3.26
N VAL A 331 7.40 -8.40 3.44
CA VAL A 331 6.20 -7.66 3.81
C VAL A 331 5.91 -7.92 5.28
N ALA A 332 6.22 -6.96 6.16
CA ALA A 332 6.12 -7.17 7.59
C ALA A 332 4.93 -6.40 8.19
N SER A 333 4.14 -7.11 9.01
CA SER A 333 3.07 -6.56 9.88
C SER A 333 2.17 -5.54 9.16
N SER A 334 1.75 -5.88 7.93
CA SER A 334 1.13 -4.90 7.03
C SER A 334 -0.35 -4.62 7.30
N GLY A 335 -1.10 -5.53 7.93
CA GLY A 335 -2.50 -5.31 8.31
C GLY A 335 -3.45 -4.97 7.16
N GLU A 336 -4.51 -4.23 7.46
CA GLU A 336 -5.55 -3.79 6.52
C GLU A 336 -4.96 -2.88 5.41
N GLY A 337 -5.35 -3.12 4.17
CA GLY A 337 -4.74 -2.45 3.00
C GLY A 337 -3.38 -3.03 2.58
N GLY A 338 -2.88 -4.02 3.32
CA GLY A 338 -1.72 -4.84 2.99
C GLY A 338 -2.10 -6.30 2.77
N ALA A 339 -1.53 -7.22 3.57
CA ALA A 339 -1.78 -8.65 3.44
C ALA A 339 -3.07 -9.14 4.10
N LYS A 340 -3.72 -8.32 4.97
CA LYS A 340 -4.97 -8.71 5.64
C LYS A 340 -6.16 -8.65 4.70
N LEU A 341 -7.03 -9.67 4.75
CA LEU A 341 -8.30 -9.68 4.01
C LEU A 341 -9.21 -8.52 4.42
N HIS A 342 -9.62 -7.69 3.44
CA HIS A 342 -10.60 -6.62 3.63
C HIS A 342 -11.96 -7.14 4.13
N ARG A 343 -12.36 -8.31 3.63
CA ARG A 343 -13.64 -8.96 3.98
C ARG A 343 -13.67 -9.55 5.38
N ARG A 344 -12.53 -9.62 6.05
CA ARG A 344 -12.44 -10.16 7.40
C ARG A 344 -12.55 -9.03 8.43
N ASN A 345 -13.65 -9.05 9.21
CA ASN A 345 -13.92 -8.11 10.29
C ASN A 345 -13.24 -8.54 11.59
N PHE A 346 -11.93 -8.33 11.68
CA PHE A 346 -11.13 -8.59 12.89
C PHE A 346 -10.09 -7.49 13.02
N GLY A 347 -10.01 -6.83 14.18
CA GLY A 347 -9.08 -5.72 14.39
C GLY A 347 -9.38 -4.51 13.50
N GLU A 348 -8.37 -4.08 12.75
CA GLU A 348 -8.44 -3.02 11.73
C GLU A 348 -9.41 -3.42 10.61
N ALA A 349 -10.18 -2.48 10.10
CA ALA A 349 -11.18 -2.72 9.07
C ALA A 349 -11.14 -1.64 7.99
N VAL A 350 -11.84 -1.86 6.88
CA VAL A 350 -11.98 -0.90 5.77
C VAL A 350 -12.37 0.50 6.27
N GLU A 351 -13.22 0.59 7.29
CA GLU A 351 -13.66 1.84 7.89
C GLU A 351 -12.49 2.66 8.46
N ASN A 352 -11.41 2.04 8.90
CA ASN A 352 -10.19 2.73 9.36
C ASN A 352 -9.52 3.44 8.19
N LEU A 353 -9.35 2.73 7.06
CA LEU A 353 -8.73 3.27 5.84
C LEU A 353 -9.62 4.26 5.07
N THR A 354 -10.89 4.39 5.42
CA THR A 354 -11.80 5.38 4.81
C THR A 354 -12.00 6.62 5.66
N GLY A 355 -11.57 6.58 6.93
CA GLY A 355 -11.57 7.71 7.84
C GLY A 355 -10.45 8.72 7.55
N SER A 356 -10.60 9.95 8.04
CA SER A 356 -9.66 11.06 7.78
C SER A 356 -8.22 10.82 8.24
N GLY A 357 -7.98 9.83 9.09
CA GLY A 357 -6.63 9.47 9.56
C GLY A 357 -5.77 8.75 8.52
N GLU A 358 -6.38 7.92 7.67
CA GLU A 358 -5.65 6.95 6.85
C GLU A 358 -6.08 6.91 5.36
N TYR A 359 -7.19 7.54 4.98
CA TYR A 359 -7.71 7.52 3.59
C TYR A 359 -6.70 7.97 2.53
N HIS A 360 -5.73 8.77 2.93
CA HIS A 360 -4.69 9.28 2.03
C HIS A 360 -3.77 8.18 1.48
N TRP A 361 -3.72 7.02 2.13
CA TRP A 361 -2.97 5.86 1.63
C TRP A 361 -3.59 5.28 0.36
N MET A 362 -4.91 5.35 0.26
CA MET A 362 -5.72 4.69 -0.76
C MET A 362 -6.13 5.65 -1.88
N ALA A 363 -6.67 5.12 -2.98
CA ALA A 363 -7.39 5.91 -3.97
C ALA A 363 -8.58 6.62 -3.33
N GLY A 364 -9.02 7.75 -3.88
CA GLY A 364 -10.24 8.41 -3.42
C GLY A 364 -11.46 7.50 -3.48
N ASN A 365 -11.57 6.69 -4.53
CA ASN A 365 -12.65 5.70 -4.70
C ASN A 365 -12.78 4.70 -3.54
N PHE A 366 -11.70 4.41 -2.82
CA PHE A 366 -11.75 3.47 -1.70
C PHE A 366 -12.69 3.94 -0.57
N ILE A 367 -12.88 5.26 -0.40
CA ILE A 367 -13.77 5.82 0.61
C ILE A 367 -15.22 5.32 0.44
N LYS A 368 -15.63 4.94 -0.78
CA LYS A 368 -16.97 4.37 -1.05
C LYS A 368 -17.30 3.18 -0.15
N TYR A 369 -16.30 2.37 0.19
CA TYR A 369 -16.50 1.12 0.93
C TYR A 369 -16.66 1.34 2.45
N GLY A 370 -16.45 2.56 2.95
CA GLY A 370 -16.82 3.02 4.29
C GLY A 370 -18.15 3.77 4.33
N ALA A 371 -18.81 4.02 3.19
CA ALA A 371 -20.02 4.83 3.14
C ALA A 371 -21.21 4.16 3.86
N ALA A 372 -21.78 4.86 4.83
CA ALA A 372 -23.08 4.54 5.42
C ALA A 372 -24.23 5.14 4.59
N GLU A 373 -24.03 6.38 4.10
CA GLU A 373 -25.00 7.11 3.27
C GLU A 373 -24.27 7.81 2.10
N SER A 374 -24.77 7.60 0.89
CA SER A 374 -24.23 8.21 -0.33
C SER A 374 -25.27 8.19 -1.46
N LYS A 375 -24.98 8.90 -2.57
CA LYS A 375 -25.78 8.85 -3.80
C LYS A 375 -25.92 7.45 -4.43
N PHE A 376 -25.04 6.50 -4.06
CA PHE A 376 -25.07 5.10 -4.53
C PHE A 376 -25.46 4.10 -3.42
N GLY A 377 -25.99 4.57 -2.28
CA GLY A 377 -26.36 3.77 -1.11
C GLY A 377 -25.19 3.45 -0.20
N SER A 378 -25.39 2.53 0.75
CA SER A 378 -24.32 2.03 1.64
C SER A 378 -23.44 1.02 0.90
N ARG A 379 -22.13 1.06 1.16
CA ARG A 379 -21.16 0.06 0.69
C ARG A 379 -20.21 -0.37 1.80
N ASN A 380 -19.67 -1.58 1.69
CA ASN A 380 -18.82 -2.18 2.72
C ASN A 380 -17.73 -3.05 2.07
N ALA A 381 -16.92 -3.74 2.88
CA ALA A 381 -15.84 -4.61 2.41
C ALA A 381 -16.31 -5.72 1.44
N GLY A 382 -17.55 -6.20 1.58
CA GLY A 382 -18.14 -7.20 0.68
C GLY A 382 -18.36 -6.70 -0.75
N ASP A 383 -18.47 -5.39 -0.95
CA ASP A 383 -18.68 -4.75 -2.26
C ASP A 383 -17.37 -4.47 -3.02
N LEU A 384 -16.20 -4.65 -2.38
CA LEU A 384 -14.91 -4.47 -3.06
C LEU A 384 -14.77 -5.49 -4.22
N PRO A 385 -14.35 -5.08 -5.42
CA PRO A 385 -14.16 -6.01 -6.54
C PRO A 385 -12.94 -6.90 -6.38
N VAL A 386 -12.03 -6.53 -5.48
CA VAL A 386 -10.75 -7.23 -5.18
C VAL A 386 -10.54 -7.36 -3.68
N ASP A 387 -9.56 -8.19 -3.28
CA ASP A 387 -9.16 -8.35 -1.89
C ASP A 387 -7.65 -8.65 -1.78
N ALA A 388 -7.09 -8.63 -0.57
CA ALA A 388 -5.66 -8.75 -0.29
C ALA A 388 -5.00 -9.99 -0.93
N HIS A 389 -5.70 -11.14 -1.01
CA HIS A 389 -5.17 -12.32 -1.68
C HIS A 389 -4.83 -12.09 -3.15
N GLN A 390 -5.60 -11.24 -3.83
CA GLN A 390 -5.31 -10.86 -5.22
C GLN A 390 -4.12 -9.90 -5.32
N LEU A 391 -3.93 -9.01 -4.34
CA LEU A 391 -2.73 -8.17 -4.28
C LEU A 391 -1.47 -9.02 -4.10
N ILE A 392 -1.50 -10.03 -3.21
CA ILE A 392 -0.42 -10.99 -3.03
C ILE A 392 -0.20 -11.80 -4.34
N ALA A 393 -1.28 -12.21 -4.99
CA ALA A 393 -1.20 -12.97 -6.24
C ALA A 393 -0.60 -12.17 -7.40
N LEU A 394 -0.76 -10.84 -7.44
CA LEU A 394 -0.09 -9.96 -8.42
C LEU A 394 1.44 -10.00 -8.30
N CYS A 395 1.98 -10.41 -7.16
CA CYS A 395 3.42 -10.60 -6.97
C CYS A 395 3.95 -11.85 -7.66
N ALA A 396 3.11 -12.88 -7.87
CA ALA A 396 3.51 -14.16 -8.47
C ALA A 396 4.13 -13.98 -9.88
N PRO A 397 5.16 -14.78 -10.23
CA PRO A 397 5.79 -15.86 -9.48
C PRO A 397 6.95 -15.40 -8.59
N ARG A 398 7.14 -14.09 -8.36
CA ARG A 398 8.30 -13.54 -7.63
C ARG A 398 8.22 -13.85 -6.13
N PRO A 399 9.37 -14.15 -5.50
CA PRO A 399 9.47 -14.45 -4.09
C PRO A 399 8.82 -13.38 -3.20
N THR A 400 7.84 -13.80 -2.39
CA THR A 400 7.05 -12.93 -1.50
C THR A 400 6.99 -13.52 -0.11
N PHE A 401 7.61 -12.85 0.87
CA PHE A 401 7.67 -13.30 2.27
C PHE A 401 6.73 -12.43 3.12
N ILE A 402 5.67 -13.04 3.67
CA ILE A 402 4.75 -12.38 4.60
C ILE A 402 5.20 -12.65 6.03
N SER A 403 5.43 -11.59 6.80
CA SER A 403 6.01 -11.61 8.15
C SER A 403 5.10 -10.90 9.15
N TYR A 404 5.00 -11.47 10.35
CA TYR A 404 4.32 -10.84 11.50
C TYR A 404 5.06 -11.16 12.79
N GLY A 405 4.94 -10.29 13.78
CA GLY A 405 5.30 -10.54 15.17
C GLY A 405 4.11 -11.07 15.99
N ILE A 406 4.23 -11.00 17.31
CA ILE A 406 3.19 -11.41 18.25
C ILE A 406 2.65 -10.22 19.07
N PRO A 407 1.35 -10.23 19.40
CA PRO A 407 0.72 -9.15 20.18
C PRO A 407 1.37 -8.94 21.54
N GLU A 408 1.80 -10.00 22.19
CA GLU A 408 2.42 -10.00 23.53
C GLU A 408 3.74 -9.21 23.57
N LYS A 409 4.38 -9.02 22.41
CA LYS A 409 5.61 -8.23 22.25
C LYS A 409 5.41 -6.95 21.42
N GLY A 410 4.16 -6.55 21.18
CA GLY A 410 3.79 -5.26 20.59
C GLY A 410 3.50 -5.26 19.10
N ASP A 411 3.40 -6.42 18.42
CA ASP A 411 2.81 -6.49 17.08
C ASP A 411 1.30 -6.60 17.22
N ALA A 412 0.61 -5.47 17.14
CA ALA A 412 -0.78 -5.33 17.54
C ALA A 412 -1.69 -6.43 17.00
N ASN A 413 -2.53 -7.01 17.87
CA ASN A 413 -3.51 -8.03 17.50
C ASN A 413 -4.48 -7.52 16.41
N TRP A 414 -4.70 -6.24 16.38
CA TRP A 414 -5.58 -5.59 15.42
C TRP A 414 -5.10 -5.68 13.96
N LEU A 415 -3.86 -6.08 13.70
CA LEU A 415 -3.31 -6.33 12.36
C LEU A 415 -3.83 -7.63 11.72
N ASP A 416 -4.54 -8.45 12.49
CA ASP A 416 -5.14 -9.72 12.04
C ASP A 416 -4.15 -10.64 11.32
N GLN A 417 -3.21 -11.17 12.07
CA GLN A 417 -2.21 -12.13 11.56
C GLN A 417 -2.87 -13.37 10.91
N GLN A 418 -4.00 -13.83 11.51
CA GLN A 418 -4.76 -14.97 10.96
C GLN A 418 -5.40 -14.61 9.59
N GLY A 419 -6.02 -13.44 9.46
CA GLY A 419 -6.60 -12.99 8.19
C GLY A 419 -5.57 -12.77 7.10
N SER A 420 -4.37 -12.33 7.48
CA SER A 420 -3.24 -12.18 6.55
C SER A 420 -2.70 -13.54 6.09
N TYR A 421 -2.67 -14.55 6.99
CA TYR A 421 -2.33 -15.93 6.62
C TYR A 421 -3.36 -16.50 5.64
N MET A 422 -4.66 -16.34 5.93
CA MET A 422 -5.74 -16.78 5.04
C MET A 422 -5.61 -16.17 3.63
N ALA A 423 -5.30 -14.88 3.54
CA ALA A 423 -5.05 -14.21 2.24
C ALA A 423 -3.84 -14.82 1.51
N THR A 424 -2.78 -15.14 2.26
CA THR A 424 -1.56 -15.74 1.69
C THR A 424 -1.85 -17.13 1.14
N VAL A 425 -2.64 -17.95 1.85
CA VAL A 425 -3.11 -19.25 1.36
C VAL A 425 -3.96 -19.08 0.09
N ALA A 426 -4.93 -18.15 0.10
CA ALA A 426 -5.82 -17.90 -1.03
C ALA A 426 -5.10 -17.37 -2.29
N ALA A 427 -3.93 -16.74 -2.14
CA ALA A 427 -3.08 -16.31 -3.25
C ALA A 427 -2.31 -17.46 -3.92
N GLY A 428 -2.10 -18.56 -3.21
CA GLY A 428 -1.27 -19.69 -3.61
C GLY A 428 -1.57 -20.29 -5.00
N PRO A 429 -2.84 -20.37 -5.46
CA PRO A 429 -3.17 -20.88 -6.78
C PRO A 429 -2.51 -20.11 -7.93
N ALA A 430 -2.32 -18.77 -7.83
CA ALA A 430 -1.63 -18.00 -8.85
C ALA A 430 -0.13 -18.35 -8.95
N PHE A 431 0.53 -18.57 -7.81
CA PHE A 431 1.93 -19.02 -7.79
C PHE A 431 2.07 -20.36 -8.49
N ARG A 432 1.22 -21.36 -8.15
CA ARG A 432 1.25 -22.67 -8.82
C ARG A 432 0.99 -22.57 -10.32
N LEU A 433 0.00 -21.76 -10.73
CA LEU A 433 -0.32 -21.56 -12.14
C LEU A 433 0.88 -21.03 -12.94
N LEU A 434 1.73 -20.23 -12.31
CA LEU A 434 2.91 -19.62 -12.91
C LEU A 434 4.20 -20.46 -12.70
N GLY A 435 4.06 -21.70 -12.24
CA GLY A 435 5.18 -22.62 -12.05
C GLY A 435 6.01 -22.39 -10.79
N ALA A 436 5.55 -21.53 -9.88
CA ALA A 436 6.18 -21.27 -8.60
C ALA A 436 5.54 -22.13 -7.50
N ARG A 437 6.26 -22.39 -6.41
CA ARG A 437 5.74 -23.09 -5.24
C ARG A 437 5.04 -22.09 -4.32
N ASN A 438 3.87 -22.47 -3.83
CA ASN A 438 3.15 -21.72 -2.80
C ASN A 438 3.62 -22.11 -1.38
N LEU A 439 2.79 -21.88 -0.35
CA LEU A 439 3.09 -22.22 1.04
C LEU A 439 3.20 -23.74 1.32
N GLY A 440 2.86 -24.60 0.37
CA GLY A 440 2.87 -26.05 0.55
C GLY A 440 1.69 -26.58 1.38
N VAL A 441 0.68 -25.75 1.67
CA VAL A 441 -0.54 -26.13 2.39
C VAL A 441 -1.66 -26.48 1.42
N THR A 442 -2.51 -27.42 1.84
CA THR A 442 -3.65 -27.94 1.05
C THR A 442 -5.00 -27.47 1.56
N GLU A 443 -5.03 -26.86 2.75
CA GLU A 443 -6.26 -26.38 3.37
C GLU A 443 -6.92 -25.28 2.54
N ASP A 444 -8.25 -25.24 2.59
CA ASP A 444 -9.02 -24.10 2.12
C ASP A 444 -8.71 -22.89 3.00
N TYR A 445 -8.53 -21.72 2.39
CA TYR A 445 -8.20 -20.48 3.11
C TYR A 445 -9.21 -20.17 4.24
N ARG A 446 -10.48 -20.61 4.09
CA ARG A 446 -11.53 -20.38 5.10
C ARG A 446 -11.28 -21.11 6.40
N THR A 447 -10.61 -22.25 6.34
CA THR A 447 -10.32 -23.14 7.48
C THR A 447 -8.84 -23.16 7.85
N ALA A 448 -7.98 -22.64 6.97
CA ALA A 448 -6.54 -22.62 7.18
C ALA A 448 -6.16 -21.88 8.46
N GLN A 449 -5.38 -22.53 9.31
CA GLN A 449 -4.83 -21.98 10.55
C GLN A 449 -3.36 -21.63 10.36
N LYS A 450 -2.97 -20.44 10.79
CA LYS A 450 -1.56 -20.04 10.73
C LYS A 450 -0.69 -21.00 11.54
N PRO A 451 0.53 -21.29 11.09
CA PRO A 451 1.47 -22.12 11.84
C PRO A 451 1.77 -21.56 13.24
N PRO A 452 2.23 -22.39 14.18
CA PRO A 452 2.76 -21.91 15.45
C PRO A 452 3.84 -20.84 15.25
N VAL A 453 3.97 -19.95 16.24
CA VAL A 453 5.02 -18.92 16.26
C VAL A 453 6.39 -19.56 16.05
N ASN A 454 7.25 -18.90 15.31
CA ASN A 454 8.57 -19.37 14.89
C ASN A 454 8.58 -20.56 13.90
N THR A 455 7.43 -21.07 13.48
CA THR A 455 7.35 -22.04 12.38
C THR A 455 7.21 -21.31 11.05
N GLY A 456 8.17 -21.52 10.15
CA GLY A 456 8.19 -20.92 8.83
C GLY A 456 7.71 -21.89 7.75
N LEU A 457 6.87 -21.41 6.83
CA LEU A 457 6.56 -22.06 5.56
C LEU A 457 7.45 -21.39 4.49
N LEU A 458 8.66 -21.95 4.29
CA LEU A 458 9.77 -21.29 3.57
C LEU A 458 10.30 -22.12 2.39
N ASP A 459 9.54 -23.11 1.92
CA ASP A 459 9.98 -23.98 0.83
C ASP A 459 9.60 -23.47 -0.56
N GLY A 460 8.64 -22.54 -0.63
CA GLY A 460 8.13 -21.94 -1.86
C GLY A 460 8.60 -20.51 -2.11
N GLU A 461 8.22 -19.98 -3.29
CA GLU A 461 8.36 -18.58 -3.62
C GLU A 461 7.36 -17.70 -2.85
N LEU A 462 6.25 -18.26 -2.39
CA LEU A 462 5.35 -17.64 -1.41
C LEU A 462 5.71 -18.20 -0.03
N ALA A 463 6.01 -17.32 0.91
CA ALA A 463 6.48 -17.68 2.25
C ALA A 463 5.69 -16.98 3.35
N TRP A 464 5.59 -17.64 4.49
CA TRP A 464 4.98 -17.14 5.71
C TRP A 464 5.82 -17.47 6.94
N ARG A 465 6.02 -16.50 7.84
CA ARG A 465 6.55 -16.79 9.18
C ARG A 465 6.08 -15.73 10.16
N GLN A 466 5.46 -16.16 11.28
CA GLN A 466 5.23 -15.35 12.46
C GLN A 466 6.40 -15.54 13.43
N HIS A 467 7.09 -14.46 13.80
CA HIS A 467 8.19 -14.49 14.77
C HIS A 467 7.69 -14.12 16.18
N ASP A 468 8.48 -14.42 17.19
CA ASP A 468 8.19 -14.12 18.59
C ASP A 468 8.66 -12.72 19.02
N GLY A 469 8.99 -11.84 18.07
CA GLY A 469 9.23 -10.40 18.28
C GLY A 469 7.97 -9.56 18.18
N GLY A 470 8.15 -8.24 18.27
CA GLY A 470 7.07 -7.24 18.16
C GLY A 470 6.86 -6.70 16.76
N HIS A 471 6.50 -5.42 16.66
CA HIS A 471 6.18 -4.72 15.41
C HIS A 471 7.45 -4.32 14.64
N GLU A 472 8.11 -5.30 14.03
CA GLU A 472 9.41 -5.14 13.36
C GLU A 472 9.67 -6.29 12.37
N SER A 473 10.74 -6.20 11.58
CA SER A 473 11.13 -7.22 10.59
C SER A 473 12.44 -7.94 10.92
N ARG A 474 13.25 -7.41 11.87
CA ARG A 474 14.61 -7.90 12.13
C ARG A 474 14.68 -9.35 12.59
N SER A 475 13.68 -9.80 13.37
CA SER A 475 13.60 -11.18 13.86
C SER A 475 13.38 -12.21 12.73
N ASN A 476 12.81 -11.77 11.61
CA ASN A 476 12.67 -12.61 10.42
C ASN A 476 13.76 -12.36 9.36
N MET A 477 14.61 -11.35 9.53
CA MET A 477 15.60 -10.97 8.49
C MET A 477 16.58 -12.12 8.17
N LYS A 478 17.11 -12.82 9.17
CA LYS A 478 17.97 -14.00 8.95
C LYS A 478 17.28 -15.11 8.16
N HIS A 479 15.99 -15.35 8.43
CA HIS A 479 15.19 -16.34 7.72
C HIS A 479 14.88 -15.90 6.31
N PHE A 480 14.55 -14.62 6.13
CA PHE A 480 14.35 -14.00 4.83
C PHE A 480 15.61 -14.08 3.96
N ILE A 481 16.76 -13.70 4.47
CA ILE A 481 18.04 -13.75 3.74
C ILE A 481 18.34 -15.18 3.29
N ALA A 482 18.26 -16.15 4.20
CA ALA A 482 18.52 -17.56 3.88
C ALA A 482 17.56 -18.12 2.82
N TRP A 483 16.27 -17.75 2.90
CA TRP A 483 15.24 -18.13 1.94
C TRP A 483 15.43 -17.42 0.60
N ALA A 484 15.62 -16.09 0.60
CA ALA A 484 15.81 -15.28 -0.60
C ALA A 484 17.04 -15.71 -1.38
N ASN A 485 18.17 -15.98 -0.71
CA ASN A 485 19.41 -16.43 -1.33
C ASN A 485 19.21 -17.66 -2.24
N LYS A 486 18.41 -18.62 -1.81
CA LYS A 486 18.08 -19.84 -2.62
C LYS A 486 17.34 -19.46 -3.89
N LEU A 487 16.36 -18.55 -3.78
CA LEU A 487 15.44 -18.21 -4.87
C LEU A 487 16.05 -17.22 -5.88
N ILE A 488 16.82 -16.23 -5.40
CA ILE A 488 17.55 -15.31 -6.29
C ILE A 488 18.92 -15.85 -6.73
N ARG A 489 19.27 -17.07 -6.31
CA ARG A 489 20.54 -17.75 -6.64
C ARG A 489 21.76 -16.89 -6.27
N TYR A 490 21.87 -16.58 -4.98
CA TYR A 490 23.01 -15.87 -4.42
C TYR A 490 23.67 -16.69 -3.30
N THR A 491 24.98 -16.83 -3.40
CA THR A 491 25.79 -17.50 -2.37
C THR A 491 26.44 -16.44 -1.50
N THR A 492 26.16 -16.47 -0.21
CA THR A 492 26.83 -15.62 0.76
C THR A 492 28.35 -15.83 0.69
N PRO A 493 29.15 -14.78 0.51
CA PRO A 493 30.59 -14.91 0.55
C PRO A 493 31.07 -15.54 1.87
N ALA A 494 32.12 -16.38 1.81
CA ALA A 494 32.76 -16.84 3.01
C ALA A 494 33.29 -15.65 3.83
N PRO A 495 33.21 -15.67 5.19
CA PRO A 495 33.79 -14.64 6.01
C PRO A 495 35.26 -14.45 5.59
N THR A 496 35.62 -13.25 5.19
CA THR A 496 37.05 -12.89 5.05
C THR A 496 37.57 -12.78 6.46
N ASN A 497 38.40 -13.73 6.91
CA ASN A 497 39.18 -13.53 8.15
C ASN A 497 39.90 -12.19 8.02
N PRO A 498 39.89 -11.36 9.09
CA PRO A 498 40.56 -10.07 9.11
C PRO A 498 42.07 -10.17 8.92
#